data_995fa4941c4d516c8a15493ad2b3dc6a
#
_entry.id   995fa4941c4d516c8a15493ad2b3dc6a
#
_cell.length_a   1.000
_cell.length_b   1.000
_cell.length_c   1.000
_cell.angle_alpha   90.00
_cell.angle_beta   90.00
_cell.angle_gamma   90.00
#
_symmetry.space_group_name_H-M   'P 1'
#
loop_
_entity.id
_entity.type
_entity.pdbx_description
1 polymer ?
#
loop_
_entity_poly.entity_id
_entity_poly.type
_entity_poly.pdbx_seq_one_letter_code
_entity_poly.pdbx_strand_id
1 'polypeptide(L)'
;MHLIIHHWDTDGVTSAALLVRALNLEGFTNLTAPIGEFRFDERIWGAIEKAERLYVLDFNVPHEVERVKVPTLFIDHHTQPKINNPFVEQVNPSLDGEYYPSNSLVLSEHFGIWNAWSALGVVGDIGEKAFEIEAVDKLLRKANLSRAEALRLVELIDSNYIAMEREAVEEAVRVLLENDVRVLLENEPWVRKAEAIREAIESAVSSVEDRNGFAFVEFESPFNIISKVARKLVWESGYRGAVVLNKNFHGKAQVYFRVSREEAERIDMGEVIARLREVGTNTGGKREVLGCICERDKIGDVLTIINEYLR
;
A
#
# COMPACT_ATOMS: atom_id res chain seq x y z
N MET A 1 24.61 -13.62 2.14
CA MET A 1 23.17 -13.70 1.76
C MET A 1 22.67 -12.31 1.41
N HIS A 2 22.01 -12.16 0.24
CA HIS A 2 21.31 -10.94 -0.14
C HIS A 2 19.92 -10.92 0.50
N LEU A 3 19.59 -9.85 1.24
CA LEU A 3 18.28 -9.65 1.84
C LEU A 3 17.59 -8.46 1.18
N ILE A 4 16.36 -8.65 0.71
CA ILE A 4 15.51 -7.61 0.13
C ILE A 4 14.34 -7.39 1.09
N ILE A 5 14.12 -6.15 1.50
CA ILE A 5 12.93 -5.72 2.24
C ILE A 5 12.16 -4.76 1.32
N HIS A 6 10.89 -5.03 1.10
CA HIS A 6 10.08 -4.25 0.18
C HIS A 6 8.70 -3.94 0.75
N HIS A 7 8.06 -2.92 0.23
CA HIS A 7 6.67 -2.62 0.54
C HIS A 7 5.76 -3.76 0.05
N TRP A 8 4.57 -3.86 0.62
CA TRP A 8 3.66 -4.99 0.37
C TRP A 8 2.77 -4.85 -0.86
N ASP A 9 2.69 -3.67 -1.49
CA ASP A 9 1.88 -3.41 -2.67
C ASP A 9 2.60 -3.74 -3.99
N THR A 10 1.91 -3.48 -5.09
CA THR A 10 2.43 -3.80 -6.42
C THR A 10 3.74 -3.08 -6.72
N ASP A 11 3.93 -1.81 -6.27
CA ASP A 11 5.19 -1.10 -6.55
C ASP A 11 6.36 -1.73 -5.78
N GLY A 12 6.19 -2.04 -4.49
CA GLY A 12 7.21 -2.72 -3.70
C GLY A 12 7.56 -4.12 -4.24
N VAL A 13 6.56 -4.92 -4.60
CA VAL A 13 6.75 -6.27 -5.16
C VAL A 13 7.45 -6.22 -6.51
N THR A 14 7.03 -5.34 -7.42
CA THR A 14 7.67 -5.18 -8.74
C THR A 14 9.07 -4.59 -8.63
N SER A 15 9.31 -3.67 -7.70
CA SER A 15 10.63 -3.14 -7.40
C SER A 15 11.59 -4.25 -6.94
N ALA A 16 11.14 -5.16 -6.08
CA ALA A 16 11.95 -6.30 -5.66
C ALA A 16 12.30 -7.22 -6.86
N ALA A 17 11.34 -7.54 -7.72
CA ALA A 17 11.58 -8.35 -8.91
C ALA A 17 12.53 -7.66 -9.92
N LEU A 18 12.40 -6.34 -10.10
CA LEU A 18 13.31 -5.54 -10.93
C LEU A 18 14.74 -5.56 -10.38
N LEU A 19 14.92 -5.39 -9.07
CA LEU A 19 16.23 -5.43 -8.43
C LEU A 19 16.92 -6.76 -8.64
N VAL A 20 16.20 -7.88 -8.42
CA VAL A 20 16.75 -9.23 -8.60
C VAL A 20 17.26 -9.40 -10.03
N ARG A 21 16.51 -8.95 -11.04
CA ARG A 21 16.92 -9.01 -12.45
C ARG A 21 18.06 -8.06 -12.76
N ALA A 22 18.03 -6.85 -12.24
CA ALA A 22 19.07 -5.83 -12.50
C ALA A 22 20.46 -6.26 -11.99
N LEU A 23 20.49 -6.90 -10.82
CA LEU A 23 21.73 -7.36 -10.18
C LEU A 23 22.04 -8.83 -10.48
N ASN A 24 21.19 -9.52 -11.24
CA ASN A 24 21.29 -10.94 -11.54
C ASN A 24 21.52 -11.80 -10.27
N LEU A 25 20.69 -11.58 -9.24
CA LEU A 25 20.83 -12.27 -7.97
C LEU A 25 20.36 -13.72 -8.08
N GLU A 26 21.28 -14.67 -7.98
CA GLU A 26 20.98 -16.12 -8.03
C GLU A 26 20.42 -16.63 -6.69
N GLY A 27 20.80 -16.00 -5.57
CA GLY A 27 20.32 -16.36 -4.24
C GLY A 27 19.97 -15.13 -3.42
N PHE A 28 18.71 -15.04 -3.01
CA PHE A 28 18.20 -13.96 -2.17
C PHE A 28 17.10 -14.43 -1.23
N THR A 29 16.91 -13.70 -0.16
CA THR A 29 15.71 -13.76 0.69
C THR A 29 15.00 -12.43 0.56
N ASN A 30 13.71 -12.45 0.32
CA ASN A 30 12.90 -11.23 0.38
C ASN A 30 11.87 -11.33 1.50
N LEU A 31 11.66 -10.22 2.18
CA LEU A 31 10.73 -10.05 3.28
C LEU A 31 9.94 -8.76 3.09
N THR A 32 8.73 -8.74 3.64
CA THR A 32 8.00 -7.49 3.85
C THR A 32 7.70 -7.31 5.33
N ALA A 33 7.42 -6.08 5.76
CA ALA A 33 6.99 -5.78 7.13
C ALA A 33 5.60 -6.37 7.44
N PRO A 34 5.17 -6.43 8.70
CA PRO A 34 3.77 -6.68 9.01
C PRO A 34 2.89 -5.69 8.26
N ILE A 35 1.91 -6.19 7.53
CA ILE A 35 1.11 -5.38 6.61
C ILE A 35 0.38 -4.27 7.37
N GLY A 36 0.55 -3.04 6.92
CA GLY A 36 0.04 -1.84 7.57
C GLY A 36 0.96 -1.23 8.63
N GLU A 37 2.14 -1.81 8.90
CA GLU A 37 3.10 -1.31 9.87
C GLU A 37 4.40 -0.85 9.19
N PHE A 38 4.75 0.42 9.38
CA PHE A 38 5.99 1.00 8.84
C PHE A 38 7.13 0.85 9.87
N ARG A 39 7.54 -0.40 10.10
CA ARG A 39 8.65 -0.76 10.99
C ARG A 39 9.24 -2.12 10.65
N PHE A 40 10.47 -2.36 11.08
CA PHE A 40 11.06 -3.69 11.05
C PHE A 40 10.70 -4.45 12.33
N ASP A 41 10.10 -5.62 12.17
CA ASP A 41 9.83 -6.54 13.27
C ASP A 41 11.05 -7.42 13.62
N GLU A 42 10.91 -8.26 14.64
CA GLU A 42 11.98 -9.16 15.08
C GLU A 42 12.45 -10.12 13.98
N ARG A 43 11.53 -10.56 13.09
CA ARG A 43 11.85 -11.44 11.96
C ARG A 43 12.77 -10.73 10.96
N ILE A 44 12.48 -9.47 10.65
CA ILE A 44 13.30 -8.65 9.75
C ILE A 44 14.65 -8.36 10.40
N TRP A 45 14.69 -7.93 11.65
CA TRP A 45 15.95 -7.65 12.35
C TRP A 45 16.83 -8.89 12.43
N GLY A 46 16.27 -10.05 12.76
CA GLY A 46 17.00 -11.32 12.79
C GLY A 46 17.51 -11.78 11.42
N ALA A 47 16.88 -11.35 10.32
CA ALA A 47 17.36 -11.60 8.96
C ALA A 47 18.48 -10.60 8.58
N ILE A 48 18.37 -9.32 8.97
CA ILE A 48 19.39 -8.29 8.75
C ILE A 48 20.72 -8.68 9.40
N GLU A 49 20.69 -9.23 10.61
CA GLU A 49 21.91 -9.69 11.31
C GLU A 49 22.70 -10.77 10.55
N LYS A 50 22.02 -11.53 9.70
CA LYS A 50 22.60 -12.62 8.89
C LYS A 50 22.90 -12.21 7.44
N ALA A 51 22.50 -11.00 7.06
CA ALA A 51 22.68 -10.51 5.70
C ALA A 51 24.10 -10.00 5.47
N GLU A 52 24.65 -10.26 4.28
CA GLU A 52 25.88 -9.64 3.79
C GLU A 52 25.60 -8.31 3.11
N ARG A 53 24.42 -8.20 2.49
CA ARG A 53 23.93 -6.99 1.86
C ARG A 53 22.41 -6.88 1.99
N LEU A 54 21.94 -5.69 2.33
CA LEU A 54 20.54 -5.35 2.48
C LEU A 54 20.10 -4.44 1.33
N TYR A 55 18.89 -4.66 0.85
CA TYR A 55 18.18 -3.76 -0.06
C TYR A 55 16.83 -3.42 0.59
N VAL A 56 16.50 -2.14 0.68
CA VAL A 56 15.21 -1.68 1.17
C VAL A 56 14.55 -0.90 0.04
N LEU A 57 13.36 -1.31 -0.38
CA LEU A 57 12.71 -0.85 -1.59
C LEU A 57 11.30 -0.36 -1.32
N ASP A 58 10.99 0.85 -1.76
CA ASP A 58 9.62 1.39 -1.70
C ASP A 58 9.00 1.35 -0.29
N PHE A 59 9.83 1.46 0.73
CA PHE A 59 9.36 1.30 2.09
C PHE A 59 9.84 2.46 2.96
N ASN A 60 8.96 3.44 3.17
CA ASN A 60 9.27 4.69 3.86
C ASN A 60 9.54 4.49 5.36
N VAL A 61 10.67 3.88 5.67
CA VAL A 61 11.14 3.57 7.04
C VAL A 61 12.55 4.11 7.33
N PRO A 62 12.83 5.41 7.10
CA PRO A 62 14.17 5.97 7.25
C PRO A 62 14.75 5.73 8.66
N HIS A 63 13.92 5.80 9.72
CA HIS A 63 14.35 5.58 11.09
C HIS A 63 14.82 4.14 11.37
N GLU A 64 14.26 3.16 10.68
CA GLU A 64 14.72 1.78 10.78
C GLU A 64 16.03 1.60 10.01
N VAL A 65 16.10 2.14 8.79
CA VAL A 65 17.29 2.06 7.93
C VAL A 65 18.47 2.80 8.54
N GLU A 66 18.25 3.88 9.27
CA GLU A 66 19.32 4.59 9.99
C GLU A 66 20.04 3.73 11.06
N ARG A 67 19.41 2.66 11.53
CA ARG A 67 19.92 1.76 12.58
C ARG A 67 20.68 0.55 12.04
N VAL A 68 20.65 0.28 10.74
CA VAL A 68 21.29 -0.91 10.16
C VAL A 68 22.81 -0.81 10.22
N LYS A 69 23.48 -1.98 10.32
CA LYS A 69 24.94 -2.09 10.41
C LYS A 69 25.54 -2.97 9.31
N VAL A 70 24.77 -3.19 8.23
CA VAL A 70 25.20 -3.97 7.07
C VAL A 70 25.17 -3.08 5.82
N PRO A 71 26.01 -3.32 4.81
CA PRO A 71 25.98 -2.58 3.56
C PRO A 71 24.56 -2.61 2.98
N THR A 72 23.96 -1.44 2.84
CA THR A 72 22.53 -1.29 2.48
C THR A 72 22.38 -0.36 1.29
N LEU A 73 21.58 -0.75 0.31
CA LEU A 73 21.05 0.11 -0.72
C LEU A 73 19.56 0.36 -0.41
N PHE A 74 19.22 1.63 -0.17
CA PHE A 74 17.86 2.06 0.11
C PHE A 74 17.34 2.89 -1.06
N ILE A 75 16.36 2.35 -1.79
CA ILE A 75 15.72 3.01 -2.94
C ILE A 75 14.27 3.29 -2.58
N ASP A 76 13.87 4.55 -2.67
CA ASP A 76 12.52 4.99 -2.36
C ASP A 76 12.15 6.24 -3.18
N HIS A 77 10.86 6.52 -3.34
CA HIS A 77 10.35 7.72 -4.01
C HIS A 77 9.56 8.63 -3.06
N HIS A 78 9.26 8.18 -1.86
CA HIS A 78 8.54 8.95 -0.85
C HIS A 78 9.37 10.11 -0.31
N THR A 79 8.69 11.20 0.07
CA THR A 79 9.35 12.29 0.81
C THR A 79 9.83 11.78 2.16
N GLN A 80 11.13 11.90 2.41
CA GLN A 80 11.79 11.42 3.63
C GLN A 80 13.09 12.21 3.90
N PRO A 81 13.60 12.18 5.13
CA PRO A 81 14.88 12.80 5.45
C PRO A 81 16.05 12.03 4.82
N LYS A 82 17.16 12.74 4.61
CA LYS A 82 18.43 12.10 4.26
C LYS A 82 18.93 11.27 5.45
N ILE A 83 19.33 10.03 5.17
CA ILE A 83 19.89 9.11 6.17
C ILE A 83 21.37 9.42 6.39
N ASN A 84 21.76 9.55 7.65
CA ASN A 84 23.15 9.75 8.03
C ASN A 84 23.73 8.45 8.64
N ASN A 85 23.89 7.43 7.81
CA ASN A 85 24.47 6.15 8.20
C ASN A 85 25.51 5.71 7.17
N PRO A 86 26.79 5.49 7.56
CA PRO A 86 27.86 5.15 6.62
C PRO A 86 27.68 3.79 5.92
N PHE A 87 26.78 2.94 6.41
CA PHE A 87 26.43 1.67 5.76
C PHE A 87 25.35 1.81 4.68
N VAL A 88 24.73 2.99 4.56
CA VAL A 88 23.55 3.18 3.70
C VAL A 88 23.88 4.08 2.52
N GLU A 89 23.68 3.53 1.33
CA GLU A 89 23.53 4.28 0.09
C GLU A 89 22.03 4.53 -0.13
N GLN A 90 21.62 5.81 -0.07
CA GLN A 90 20.22 6.22 -0.26
C GLN A 90 20.03 6.80 -1.66
N VAL A 91 19.16 6.18 -2.44
CA VAL A 91 18.71 6.63 -3.76
C VAL A 91 17.26 7.07 -3.63
N ASN A 92 17.03 8.37 -3.61
CA ASN A 92 15.68 8.92 -3.52
C ASN A 92 15.62 10.31 -4.17
N PRO A 93 14.96 10.43 -5.32
CA PRO A 93 14.87 11.71 -6.04
C PRO A 93 14.20 12.83 -5.23
N SER A 94 13.34 12.49 -4.27
CA SER A 94 12.69 13.51 -3.43
C SER A 94 13.66 14.32 -2.56
N LEU A 95 14.87 13.81 -2.32
CA LEU A 95 15.92 14.54 -1.61
C LEU A 95 16.44 15.74 -2.42
N ASP A 96 16.37 15.66 -3.75
CA ASP A 96 16.74 16.72 -4.67
C ASP A 96 15.53 17.55 -5.15
N GLY A 97 14.35 17.28 -4.56
CA GLY A 97 13.09 17.96 -4.89
C GLY A 97 12.42 17.45 -6.17
N GLU A 98 12.85 16.32 -6.67
CA GLU A 98 12.25 15.68 -7.84
C GLU A 98 11.10 14.75 -7.41
N TYR A 99 10.07 14.65 -8.26
CA TYR A 99 8.93 13.78 -8.05
C TYR A 99 8.99 12.58 -8.98
N TYR A 100 8.96 11.39 -8.40
CA TYR A 100 8.79 10.14 -9.12
C TYR A 100 7.48 9.47 -8.67
N PRO A 101 6.64 9.03 -9.61
CA PRO A 101 5.33 8.46 -9.29
C PRO A 101 5.39 7.05 -8.69
N SER A 102 6.56 6.39 -8.70
CA SER A 102 6.76 5.05 -8.13
C SER A 102 8.23 4.74 -7.92
N ASN A 103 8.51 3.84 -7.00
CA ASN A 103 9.85 3.32 -6.76
C ASN A 103 10.37 2.45 -7.92
N SER A 104 9.47 1.73 -8.59
CA SER A 104 9.82 0.90 -9.76
C SER A 104 10.43 1.74 -10.90
N LEU A 105 10.02 3.00 -11.07
CA LEU A 105 10.67 3.92 -12.01
C LEU A 105 12.03 4.39 -11.51
N VAL A 106 12.16 4.76 -10.24
CA VAL A 106 13.46 5.14 -9.65
C VAL A 106 14.47 4.02 -9.86
N LEU A 107 14.08 2.79 -9.57
CA LEU A 107 14.92 1.61 -9.72
C LEU A 107 15.26 1.34 -11.20
N SER A 108 14.26 1.47 -12.08
CA SER A 108 14.47 1.26 -13.52
C SER A 108 15.48 2.24 -14.10
N GLU A 109 15.42 3.50 -13.68
CA GLU A 109 16.37 4.51 -14.11
C GLU A 109 17.78 4.28 -13.52
N HIS A 110 17.83 3.99 -12.22
CA HIS A 110 19.10 3.77 -11.53
C HIS A 110 19.91 2.60 -12.11
N PHE A 111 19.25 1.51 -12.50
CA PHE A 111 19.90 0.32 -13.06
C PHE A 111 19.82 0.20 -14.58
N GLY A 112 19.10 1.08 -15.26
CA GLY A 112 18.89 1.00 -16.71
C GLY A 112 18.02 -0.20 -17.14
N ILE A 113 17.18 -0.73 -16.26
CA ILE A 113 16.31 -1.89 -16.53
C ILE A 113 14.86 -1.45 -16.73
N TRP A 114 14.31 -1.73 -17.91
CA TRP A 114 12.98 -1.28 -18.30
C TRP A 114 12.14 -2.43 -18.86
N ASN A 115 11.08 -2.80 -18.16
CA ASN A 115 10.17 -3.86 -18.59
C ASN A 115 8.74 -3.63 -18.07
N ALA A 116 7.86 -4.64 -18.18
CA ALA A 116 6.48 -4.53 -17.72
C ALA A 116 6.36 -4.24 -16.22
N TRP A 117 7.27 -4.74 -15.39
CA TRP A 117 7.26 -4.49 -13.93
C TRP A 117 7.51 -3.02 -13.61
N SER A 118 8.37 -2.34 -14.37
CA SER A 118 8.58 -0.89 -14.26
C SER A 118 7.26 -0.11 -14.46
N ALA A 119 6.46 -0.53 -15.42
CA ALA A 119 5.18 0.11 -15.70
C ALA A 119 4.09 -0.26 -14.67
N LEU A 120 4.05 -1.53 -14.24
CA LEU A 120 3.03 -2.01 -13.31
C LEU A 120 3.18 -1.43 -11.91
N GLY A 121 4.40 -1.15 -11.44
CA GLY A 121 4.59 -0.42 -10.19
C GLY A 121 3.96 0.97 -10.26
N VAL A 122 4.17 1.71 -11.35
CA VAL A 122 3.50 3.02 -11.55
C VAL A 122 1.99 2.89 -11.56
N VAL A 123 1.45 1.88 -12.26
CA VAL A 123 -0.02 1.64 -12.27
C VAL A 123 -0.52 1.31 -10.86
N GLY A 124 0.28 0.61 -10.05
CA GLY A 124 -0.03 0.33 -8.64
C GLY A 124 -0.23 1.60 -7.82
N ASP A 125 0.68 2.55 -7.96
CA ASP A 125 0.72 3.77 -7.15
C ASP A 125 -0.28 4.84 -7.57
N ILE A 126 -0.37 5.10 -8.87
CA ILE A 126 -1.17 6.22 -9.37
C ILE A 126 -2.35 5.81 -10.27
N GLY A 127 -2.60 4.52 -10.40
CA GLY A 127 -3.75 3.98 -11.13
C GLY A 127 -3.79 4.41 -12.59
N GLU A 128 -4.96 4.81 -13.07
CA GLU A 128 -5.17 5.21 -14.48
C GLU A 128 -4.30 6.38 -14.93
N LYS A 129 -3.85 7.25 -14.03
CA LYS A 129 -2.97 8.37 -14.35
C LYS A 129 -1.60 7.88 -14.88
N ALA A 130 -1.21 6.66 -14.55
CA ALA A 130 0.01 6.05 -15.08
C ALA A 130 0.01 6.00 -16.61
N PHE A 131 -1.15 5.87 -17.25
CA PHE A 131 -1.27 5.78 -18.71
C PHE A 131 -1.08 7.11 -19.43
N GLU A 132 -0.95 8.22 -18.72
CA GLU A 132 -0.56 9.53 -19.25
C GLU A 132 0.97 9.63 -19.41
N ILE A 133 1.72 8.72 -18.77
CA ILE A 133 3.18 8.66 -18.85
C ILE A 133 3.58 7.82 -20.09
N GLU A 134 4.15 8.46 -21.08
CA GLU A 134 4.51 7.81 -22.36
C GLU A 134 5.37 6.55 -22.17
N ALA A 135 6.35 6.59 -21.26
CA ALA A 135 7.22 5.46 -20.96
C ALA A 135 6.43 4.24 -20.46
N VAL A 136 5.42 4.45 -19.58
CA VAL A 136 4.56 3.40 -19.05
C VAL A 136 3.73 2.76 -20.16
N ASP A 137 3.03 3.57 -20.97
CA ASP A 137 2.20 3.07 -22.07
C ASP A 137 3.05 2.29 -23.09
N LYS A 138 4.26 2.75 -23.38
CA LYS A 138 5.20 2.06 -24.27
C LYS A 138 5.67 0.69 -23.73
N LEU A 139 5.96 0.61 -22.44
CA LEU A 139 6.37 -0.65 -21.79
C LEU A 139 5.23 -1.67 -21.75
N LEU A 140 4.00 -1.24 -21.44
CA LEU A 140 2.82 -2.09 -21.46
C LEU A 140 2.55 -2.64 -22.86
N ARG A 141 2.59 -1.79 -23.90
CA ARG A 141 2.45 -2.26 -25.30
C ARG A 141 3.53 -3.27 -25.69
N LYS A 142 4.78 -3.04 -25.28
CA LYS A 142 5.89 -3.97 -25.56
C LYS A 142 5.65 -5.34 -24.89
N ALA A 143 4.97 -5.35 -23.75
CA ALA A 143 4.57 -6.58 -23.05
C ALA A 143 3.23 -7.16 -23.55
N ASN A 144 2.62 -6.57 -24.59
CA ASN A 144 1.30 -6.93 -25.11
C ASN A 144 0.20 -6.87 -24.04
N LEU A 145 0.28 -5.89 -23.14
CA LEU A 145 -0.72 -5.62 -22.09
C LEU A 145 -1.58 -4.42 -22.48
N SER A 146 -2.88 -4.60 -22.44
CA SER A 146 -3.83 -3.50 -22.45
C SER A 146 -3.86 -2.78 -21.10
N ARG A 147 -4.40 -1.55 -21.07
CA ARG A 147 -4.59 -0.78 -19.82
C ARG A 147 -5.45 -1.52 -18.80
N ALA A 148 -6.51 -2.17 -19.28
CA ALA A 148 -7.40 -2.96 -18.42
C ALA A 148 -6.67 -4.18 -17.83
N GLU A 149 -5.87 -4.88 -18.61
CA GLU A 149 -5.05 -5.99 -18.12
C GLU A 149 -3.99 -5.52 -17.11
N ALA A 150 -3.38 -4.34 -17.30
CA ALA A 150 -2.44 -3.76 -16.35
C ALA A 150 -3.11 -3.45 -15.00
N LEU A 151 -4.30 -2.83 -15.01
CA LEU A 151 -5.08 -2.60 -13.79
C LEU A 151 -5.50 -3.92 -13.12
N ARG A 152 -5.86 -4.92 -13.93
CA ARG A 152 -6.21 -6.25 -13.39
C ARG A 152 -4.99 -6.93 -12.74
N LEU A 153 -3.80 -6.83 -13.32
CA LEU A 153 -2.58 -7.37 -12.72
C LEU A 153 -2.25 -6.71 -11.38
N VAL A 154 -2.41 -5.40 -11.28
CA VAL A 154 -2.27 -4.67 -10.00
C VAL A 154 -3.28 -5.19 -8.98
N GLU A 155 -4.55 -5.33 -9.35
CA GLU A 155 -5.58 -5.90 -8.47
C GLU A 155 -5.20 -7.31 -7.98
N LEU A 156 -4.66 -8.15 -8.87
CA LEU A 156 -4.23 -9.51 -8.55
C LEU A 156 -3.03 -9.53 -7.59
N ILE A 157 -1.99 -8.75 -7.86
CA ILE A 157 -0.81 -8.66 -7.00
C ILE A 157 -1.20 -8.11 -5.62
N ASP A 158 -1.95 -7.01 -5.60
CA ASP A 158 -2.41 -6.34 -4.38
C ASP A 158 -3.37 -7.20 -3.55
N SER A 159 -4.04 -8.18 -4.15
CA SER A 159 -4.93 -9.08 -3.42
C SER A 159 -4.23 -9.76 -2.24
N ASN A 160 -2.92 -9.99 -2.33
CA ASN A 160 -2.13 -10.63 -1.28
C ASN A 160 -2.06 -9.76 -0.02
N TYR A 161 -1.71 -8.47 -0.15
CA TYR A 161 -1.66 -7.62 1.03
C TYR A 161 -3.07 -7.22 1.53
N ILE A 162 -4.05 -7.08 0.63
CA ILE A 162 -5.43 -6.78 1.03
C ILE A 162 -6.01 -7.93 1.85
N ALA A 163 -5.64 -9.17 1.53
CA ALA A 163 -5.97 -10.35 2.31
C ALA A 163 -5.14 -10.50 3.60
N MET A 164 -4.21 -9.58 3.88
CA MET A 164 -3.31 -9.61 5.04
C MET A 164 -2.36 -10.82 5.05
N GLU A 165 -2.07 -11.38 3.87
CA GLU A 165 -1.23 -12.57 3.71
C GLU A 165 0.23 -12.17 3.42
N ARG A 166 0.98 -11.88 4.46
CA ARG A 166 2.38 -11.43 4.40
C ARG A 166 3.28 -12.38 3.59
N GLU A 167 3.16 -13.67 3.81
CA GLU A 167 3.95 -14.69 3.11
C GLU A 167 3.60 -14.75 1.62
N ALA A 168 2.33 -14.54 1.26
CA ALA A 168 1.91 -14.49 -0.13
C ALA A 168 2.44 -13.23 -0.85
N VAL A 169 2.60 -12.10 -0.15
CA VAL A 169 3.27 -10.90 -0.67
C VAL A 169 4.75 -11.21 -0.95
N GLU A 170 5.43 -11.88 -0.03
CA GLU A 170 6.83 -12.26 -0.19
C GLU A 170 7.01 -13.25 -1.36
N GLU A 171 6.12 -14.25 -1.48
CA GLU A 171 6.14 -15.22 -2.57
C GLU A 171 5.84 -14.57 -3.93
N ALA A 172 5.04 -13.51 -3.97
CA ALA A 172 4.70 -12.82 -5.21
C ALA A 172 5.94 -12.37 -5.99
N VAL A 173 7.04 -11.98 -5.33
CA VAL A 173 8.29 -11.61 -6.01
C VAL A 173 8.83 -12.76 -6.86
N ARG A 174 8.82 -13.99 -6.34
CA ARG A 174 9.27 -15.19 -7.07
C ARG A 174 8.31 -15.51 -8.21
N VAL A 175 7.01 -15.41 -7.96
CA VAL A 175 5.98 -15.62 -8.98
C VAL A 175 6.19 -14.68 -10.17
N LEU A 176 6.52 -13.39 -9.91
CA LEU A 176 6.85 -12.44 -10.97
C LEU A 176 8.11 -12.80 -11.74
N LEU A 177 9.12 -13.33 -11.07
CA LEU A 177 10.40 -13.68 -11.69
C LEU A 177 10.32 -14.94 -12.56
N GLU A 178 9.48 -15.89 -12.19
CA GLU A 178 9.37 -17.20 -12.83
C GLU A 178 8.36 -17.24 -13.97
N ASN A 179 7.46 -16.25 -14.07
CA ASN A 179 6.37 -16.28 -15.04
C ASN A 179 6.41 -15.09 -16.01
N ASP A 180 5.86 -15.29 -17.19
CA ASP A 180 5.52 -14.19 -18.08
C ASP A 180 4.38 -13.38 -17.49
N VAL A 181 4.44 -12.06 -17.64
CA VAL A 181 3.47 -11.14 -17.05
C VAL A 181 2.01 -11.44 -17.44
N ARG A 182 1.78 -11.94 -18.66
CA ARG A 182 0.43 -12.26 -19.15
C ARG A 182 -0.14 -13.52 -18.50
N VAL A 183 0.71 -14.50 -18.17
CA VAL A 183 0.28 -15.74 -17.50
C VAL A 183 -0.29 -15.44 -16.12
N LEU A 184 0.18 -14.37 -15.48
CA LEU A 184 -0.29 -13.97 -14.15
C LEU A 184 -1.74 -13.48 -14.12
N LEU A 185 -2.32 -13.11 -15.27
CA LEU A 185 -3.76 -12.81 -15.37
C LEU A 185 -4.64 -14.03 -15.04
N GLU A 186 -4.09 -15.23 -15.21
CA GLU A 186 -4.76 -16.51 -14.95
C GLU A 186 -4.24 -17.20 -13.68
N ASN A 187 -3.47 -16.50 -12.83
CA ASN A 187 -2.99 -17.05 -11.57
C ASN A 187 -4.18 -17.35 -10.63
N GLU A 188 -4.61 -18.61 -10.62
CA GLU A 188 -5.84 -18.99 -9.91
C GLU A 188 -5.90 -18.58 -8.43
N PRO A 189 -4.83 -18.72 -7.61
CA PRO A 189 -4.85 -18.26 -6.23
C PRO A 189 -5.14 -16.76 -6.12
N TRP A 190 -4.51 -15.93 -6.96
CA TRP A 190 -4.71 -14.49 -6.96
C TRP A 190 -6.08 -14.10 -7.51
N VAL A 191 -6.56 -14.78 -8.57
CA VAL A 191 -7.88 -14.55 -9.15
C VAL A 191 -8.98 -14.80 -8.12
N ARG A 192 -8.96 -15.96 -7.46
CA ARG A 192 -9.94 -16.31 -6.41
C ARG A 192 -9.92 -15.31 -5.25
N LYS A 193 -8.73 -14.89 -4.83
CA LYS A 193 -8.55 -13.90 -3.76
C LYS A 193 -9.09 -12.53 -4.15
N ALA A 194 -8.76 -12.04 -5.34
CA ALA A 194 -9.25 -10.76 -5.84
C ALA A 194 -10.78 -10.76 -6.01
N GLU A 195 -11.38 -11.87 -6.44
CA GLU A 195 -12.83 -12.04 -6.54
C GLU A 195 -13.49 -11.98 -5.15
N ALA A 196 -12.99 -12.72 -4.17
CA ALA A 196 -13.51 -12.67 -2.81
C ALA A 196 -13.41 -11.27 -2.17
N ILE A 197 -12.30 -10.55 -2.44
CA ILE A 197 -12.13 -9.16 -2.00
C ILE A 197 -13.16 -8.24 -2.69
N ARG A 198 -13.38 -8.41 -3.98
CA ARG A 198 -14.37 -7.62 -4.74
C ARG A 198 -15.77 -7.83 -4.21
N GLU A 199 -16.18 -9.09 -4.01
CA GLU A 199 -17.48 -9.45 -3.43
C GLU A 199 -17.66 -8.83 -2.03
N ALA A 200 -16.62 -8.86 -1.20
CA ALA A 200 -16.66 -8.25 0.13
C ALA A 200 -16.85 -6.72 0.05
N ILE A 201 -16.18 -6.03 -0.91
CA ILE A 201 -16.35 -4.60 -1.13
C ILE A 201 -17.78 -4.29 -1.61
N GLU A 202 -18.29 -5.05 -2.59
CA GLU A 202 -19.62 -4.85 -3.15
C GLU A 202 -20.72 -5.10 -2.10
N SER A 203 -20.57 -6.14 -1.29
CA SER A 203 -21.45 -6.43 -0.17
C SER A 203 -21.46 -5.28 0.86
N ALA A 204 -20.28 -4.78 1.24
CA ALA A 204 -20.18 -3.65 2.16
C ALA A 204 -20.83 -2.38 1.59
N VAL A 205 -20.57 -2.05 0.33
CA VAL A 205 -21.16 -0.86 -0.33
C VAL A 205 -22.69 -0.99 -0.44
N SER A 206 -23.22 -2.20 -0.69
CA SER A 206 -24.66 -2.42 -0.80
C SER A 206 -25.41 -2.24 0.53
N SER A 207 -24.72 -2.31 1.67
CA SER A 207 -25.29 -2.12 3.00
C SER A 207 -25.27 -0.67 3.49
N VAL A 208 -24.97 0.29 2.61
CA VAL A 208 -24.84 1.70 2.96
C VAL A 208 -26.14 2.29 3.52
N GLU A 209 -26.02 3.02 4.62
CA GLU A 209 -27.06 3.91 5.15
C GLU A 209 -26.69 5.36 4.86
N ASP A 210 -27.63 6.12 4.30
CA ASP A 210 -27.47 7.58 4.16
C ASP A 210 -27.84 8.30 5.48
N ARG A 211 -26.90 9.06 5.99
CA ARG A 211 -27.11 9.91 7.17
C ARG A 211 -26.76 11.35 6.81
N ASN A 212 -27.75 12.12 6.31
CA ASN A 212 -27.59 13.52 5.90
C ASN A 212 -26.51 13.74 4.81
N GLY A 213 -26.45 12.84 3.82
CA GLY A 213 -25.46 12.90 2.76
C GLY A 213 -24.08 12.31 3.13
N PHE A 214 -23.95 11.76 4.34
CA PHE A 214 -22.82 10.93 4.73
C PHE A 214 -23.19 9.45 4.65
N ALA A 215 -22.35 8.67 3.98
CA ALA A 215 -22.49 7.22 3.93
C ALA A 215 -22.04 6.61 5.25
N PHE A 216 -22.83 5.72 5.83
CA PHE A 216 -22.46 4.93 6.98
C PHE A 216 -22.53 3.44 6.60
N VAL A 217 -21.43 2.70 6.83
CA VAL A 217 -21.33 1.28 6.47
C VAL A 217 -20.70 0.51 7.61
N GLU A 218 -21.34 -0.59 8.00
CA GLU A 218 -20.81 -1.55 8.97
C GLU A 218 -20.70 -2.93 8.33
N PHE A 219 -19.57 -3.60 8.55
CA PHE A 219 -19.37 -4.98 8.12
C PHE A 219 -18.35 -5.70 9.02
N GLU A 220 -18.14 -6.98 8.76
CA GLU A 220 -17.05 -7.78 9.28
C GLU A 220 -16.30 -8.43 8.12
N SER A 221 -15.00 -8.22 8.04
CA SER A 221 -14.17 -8.80 6.99
C SER A 221 -12.73 -8.96 7.46
N PRO A 222 -12.06 -10.07 7.14
CA PRO A 222 -10.63 -10.22 7.38
C PRO A 222 -9.79 -9.39 6.38
N PHE A 223 -10.39 -8.91 5.29
CA PHE A 223 -9.72 -8.15 4.25
C PHE A 223 -9.53 -6.68 4.64
N ASN A 224 -8.39 -6.11 4.29
CA ASN A 224 -8.12 -4.67 4.47
C ASN A 224 -8.78 -3.83 3.37
N ILE A 225 -10.12 -3.81 3.36
CA ILE A 225 -10.94 -3.16 2.32
C ILE A 225 -11.51 -1.81 2.72
N ILE A 226 -11.36 -1.42 3.98
CA ILE A 226 -12.06 -0.27 4.58
C ILE A 226 -11.85 1.04 3.79
N SER A 227 -10.63 1.28 3.30
CA SER A 227 -10.32 2.47 2.49
C SER A 227 -10.90 2.38 1.06
N LYS A 228 -11.00 1.17 0.49
CA LYS A 228 -11.58 0.95 -0.84
C LYS A 228 -13.09 1.19 -0.82
N VAL A 229 -13.78 0.69 0.22
CA VAL A 229 -15.20 0.96 0.46
C VAL A 229 -15.44 2.46 0.60
N ALA A 230 -14.67 3.17 1.44
CA ALA A 230 -14.84 4.59 1.63
C ALA A 230 -14.60 5.42 0.35
N ARG A 231 -13.59 5.06 -0.46
CA ARG A 231 -13.33 5.73 -1.75
C ARG A 231 -14.50 5.54 -2.72
N LYS A 232 -15.02 4.34 -2.83
CA LYS A 232 -16.15 4.03 -3.71
C LYS A 232 -17.38 4.85 -3.35
N LEU A 233 -17.67 4.99 -2.06
CA LEU A 233 -18.80 5.79 -1.58
C LEU A 233 -18.62 7.30 -1.84
N VAL A 234 -17.46 7.85 -1.54
CA VAL A 234 -17.22 9.31 -1.68
C VAL A 234 -16.96 9.71 -3.12
N TRP A 235 -16.14 8.93 -3.87
CA TRP A 235 -15.70 9.35 -5.20
C TRP A 235 -16.61 8.88 -6.33
N GLU A 236 -17.22 7.68 -6.20
CA GLU A 236 -18.06 7.12 -7.25
C GLU A 236 -19.55 7.33 -6.97
N SER A 237 -19.98 7.20 -5.71
CA SER A 237 -21.39 7.35 -5.33
C SER A 237 -21.75 8.78 -4.91
N GLY A 238 -20.78 9.70 -4.77
CA GLY A 238 -21.00 11.12 -4.56
C GLY A 238 -21.44 11.54 -3.15
N TYR A 239 -21.22 10.68 -2.15
CA TYR A 239 -21.46 11.09 -0.75
C TYR A 239 -20.49 12.20 -0.30
N ARG A 240 -20.98 13.10 0.57
CA ARG A 240 -20.16 14.15 1.19
C ARG A 240 -19.00 13.59 2.00
N GLY A 241 -19.22 12.43 2.62
CA GLY A 241 -18.23 11.68 3.35
C GLY A 241 -18.72 10.27 3.62
N ALA A 242 -17.84 9.41 4.11
CA ALA A 242 -18.14 8.05 4.47
C ALA A 242 -17.49 7.66 5.79
N VAL A 243 -18.28 7.12 6.70
CA VAL A 243 -17.83 6.44 7.92
C VAL A 243 -17.97 4.95 7.67
N VAL A 244 -16.86 4.26 7.62
CA VAL A 244 -16.79 2.82 7.35
C VAL A 244 -16.23 2.10 8.57
N LEU A 245 -17.00 1.17 9.11
CA LEU A 245 -16.66 0.38 10.29
C LEU A 245 -16.51 -1.10 9.91
N ASN A 246 -15.30 -1.64 10.06
CA ASN A 246 -15.08 -3.07 10.13
C ASN A 246 -15.06 -3.49 11.61
N LYS A 247 -16.11 -4.17 12.07
CA LYS A 247 -16.30 -4.50 13.48
C LYS A 247 -15.36 -5.59 14.00
N ASN A 248 -14.79 -6.37 13.09
CA ASN A 248 -13.89 -7.44 13.45
C ASN A 248 -12.78 -7.63 12.40
N PHE A 249 -11.74 -6.84 12.54
CA PHE A 249 -10.53 -6.95 11.73
C PHE A 249 -9.42 -7.55 12.60
N HIS A 250 -9.19 -8.85 12.44
CA HIS A 250 -8.19 -9.59 13.21
C HIS A 250 -8.31 -9.37 14.75
N GLY A 251 -9.54 -9.43 15.27
CA GLY A 251 -9.84 -9.27 16.69
C GLY A 251 -10.04 -7.84 17.19
N LYS A 252 -9.72 -6.83 16.36
CA LYS A 252 -9.92 -5.40 16.65
C LYS A 252 -11.02 -4.80 15.76
N ALA A 253 -11.35 -3.54 15.98
CA ALA A 253 -12.18 -2.76 15.08
C ALA A 253 -11.31 -1.81 14.26
N GLN A 254 -11.68 -1.64 12.98
CA GLN A 254 -11.17 -0.55 12.14
C GLN A 254 -12.29 0.43 11.84
N VAL A 255 -12.03 1.72 12.02
CA VAL A 255 -12.92 2.80 11.57
C VAL A 255 -12.17 3.66 10.58
N TYR A 256 -12.82 3.99 9.48
CA TYR A 256 -12.26 4.86 8.45
C TYR A 256 -13.26 5.96 8.16
N PHE A 257 -12.84 7.20 8.32
CA PHE A 257 -13.65 8.36 8.00
C PHE A 257 -12.98 9.14 6.89
N ARG A 258 -13.66 9.22 5.75
CA ARG A 258 -13.22 9.97 4.58
C ARG A 258 -14.25 11.01 4.23
N VAL A 259 -13.80 12.19 3.85
CA VAL A 259 -14.67 13.28 3.39
C VAL A 259 -14.29 13.72 1.97
N SER A 260 -15.21 14.36 1.29
CA SER A 260 -14.96 15.05 0.02
C SER A 260 -14.03 16.24 0.24
N ARG A 261 -13.47 16.78 -0.84
CA ARG A 261 -12.64 17.99 -0.75
C ARG A 261 -13.40 19.18 -0.18
N GLU A 262 -14.68 19.31 -0.54
CA GLU A 262 -15.54 20.39 -0.04
C GLU A 262 -15.77 20.28 1.48
N GLU A 263 -16.05 19.06 1.97
CA GLU A 263 -16.24 18.85 3.42
C GLU A 263 -14.93 18.99 4.21
N ALA A 264 -13.79 18.72 3.61
CA ALA A 264 -12.49 18.94 4.24
C ALA A 264 -12.14 20.40 4.51
N GLU A 265 -12.91 21.36 3.95
CA GLU A 265 -12.84 22.79 4.32
C GLU A 265 -13.65 23.10 5.59
N ARG A 266 -14.58 22.23 5.97
CA ARG A 266 -15.51 22.41 7.09
C ARG A 266 -15.14 21.56 8.30
N ILE A 267 -14.53 20.40 8.07
CA ILE A 267 -14.17 19.43 9.11
C ILE A 267 -12.66 19.46 9.32
N ASP A 268 -12.23 19.90 10.51
CA ASP A 268 -10.82 19.77 10.90
C ASP A 268 -10.49 18.32 11.28
N MET A 269 -10.00 17.57 10.31
CA MET A 269 -9.61 16.17 10.51
C MET A 269 -8.50 16.01 11.56
N GLY A 270 -7.65 17.03 11.75
CA GLY A 270 -6.61 17.03 12.77
C GLY A 270 -7.19 17.03 14.17
N GLU A 271 -8.25 17.84 14.40
CA GLU A 271 -8.99 17.85 15.67
C GLU A 271 -9.66 16.51 15.96
N VAL A 272 -10.34 15.92 14.96
CA VAL A 272 -10.96 14.58 15.10
C VAL A 272 -9.92 13.54 15.50
N ILE A 273 -8.77 13.51 14.83
CA ILE A 273 -7.67 12.59 15.13
C ILE A 273 -7.16 12.77 16.57
N ALA A 274 -6.98 14.03 17.01
CA ALA A 274 -6.52 14.32 18.37
C ALA A 274 -7.49 13.77 19.43
N ARG A 275 -8.78 14.04 19.27
CA ARG A 275 -9.82 13.54 20.17
C ARG A 275 -9.92 12.01 20.21
N LEU A 276 -9.78 11.35 19.05
CA LEU A 276 -9.76 9.89 18.99
C LEU A 276 -8.55 9.28 19.71
N ARG A 277 -7.40 9.95 19.65
CA ARG A 277 -6.21 9.52 20.40
C ARG A 277 -6.37 9.65 21.92
N GLU A 278 -7.09 10.68 22.39
CA GLU A 278 -7.40 10.90 23.82
C GLU A 278 -8.21 9.72 24.42
N VAL A 279 -9.07 9.09 23.64
CA VAL A 279 -9.78 7.87 24.07
C VAL A 279 -8.96 6.58 23.89
N GLY A 280 -7.67 6.71 23.59
CA GLY A 280 -6.71 5.62 23.56
C GLY A 280 -6.79 4.74 22.32
N THR A 281 -7.08 5.32 21.17
CA THR A 281 -7.08 4.62 19.89
C THR A 281 -5.78 4.86 19.11
N ASN A 282 -5.43 3.92 18.22
CA ASN A 282 -4.38 4.14 17.23
C ASN A 282 -5.00 4.80 15.99
N THR A 283 -4.90 6.12 15.92
CA THR A 283 -5.53 6.93 14.86
C THR A 283 -4.49 7.80 14.16
N GLY A 284 -4.56 7.81 12.84
CA GLY A 284 -3.76 8.66 11.96
C GLY A 284 -4.53 9.07 10.72
N GLY A 285 -4.01 10.06 9.99
CA GLY A 285 -4.69 10.51 8.78
C GLY A 285 -4.09 11.75 8.15
N LYS A 286 -4.85 12.29 7.21
CA LYS A 286 -4.54 13.50 6.44
C LYS A 286 -5.79 14.39 6.43
N ARG A 287 -5.73 15.56 5.73
CA ARG A 287 -6.83 16.54 5.65
C ARG A 287 -8.20 15.95 5.29
N GLU A 288 -8.25 14.94 4.39
CA GLU A 288 -9.52 14.40 3.87
C GLU A 288 -9.88 13.03 4.50
N VAL A 289 -9.05 12.50 5.40
CA VAL A 289 -9.21 11.12 5.83
C VAL A 289 -8.52 10.82 7.15
N LEU A 290 -9.16 9.97 7.97
CA LEU A 290 -8.51 9.28 9.07
C LEU A 290 -8.76 7.77 9.01
N GLY A 291 -7.80 7.01 9.52
CA GLY A 291 -7.92 5.59 9.85
C GLY A 291 -7.71 5.41 11.35
N CYS A 292 -8.53 4.61 11.96
CA CYS A 292 -8.52 4.32 13.39
C CYS A 292 -8.58 2.80 13.60
N ILE A 293 -7.67 2.28 14.43
CA ILE A 293 -7.73 0.91 14.93
C ILE A 293 -7.92 0.98 16.44
N CYS A 294 -8.93 0.29 16.96
CA CYS A 294 -9.24 0.29 18.36
C CYS A 294 -9.73 -1.08 18.86
N GLU A 295 -9.75 -1.25 20.17
CA GLU A 295 -10.44 -2.38 20.79
C GLU A 295 -11.94 -2.27 20.51
N ARG A 296 -12.61 -3.42 20.42
CA ARG A 296 -14.03 -3.50 19.99
C ARG A 296 -15.00 -2.79 20.94
N ASP A 297 -14.68 -2.73 22.23
CA ASP A 297 -15.46 -2.01 23.24
C ASP A 297 -15.42 -0.48 23.09
N LYS A 298 -14.42 0.05 22.36
CA LYS A 298 -14.28 1.49 22.08
C LYS A 298 -15.03 1.98 20.84
N ILE A 299 -15.66 1.09 20.07
CA ILE A 299 -16.40 1.47 18.85
C ILE A 299 -17.41 2.58 19.14
N GLY A 300 -18.15 2.47 20.25
CA GLY A 300 -19.15 3.46 20.65
C GLY A 300 -18.57 4.86 20.85
N ASP A 301 -17.44 4.96 21.55
CA ASP A 301 -16.76 6.24 21.81
C ASP A 301 -16.25 6.85 20.50
N VAL A 302 -15.62 6.03 19.65
CA VAL A 302 -15.10 6.46 18.34
C VAL A 302 -16.21 7.00 17.45
N LEU A 303 -17.33 6.28 17.34
CA LEU A 303 -18.46 6.71 16.52
C LEU A 303 -19.15 7.96 17.10
N THR A 304 -19.20 8.09 18.42
CA THR A 304 -19.76 9.29 19.09
C THR A 304 -18.95 10.51 18.72
N ILE A 305 -17.63 10.45 18.80
CA ILE A 305 -16.75 11.57 18.42
C ILE A 305 -16.93 11.92 16.94
N ILE A 306 -16.91 10.94 16.03
CA ILE A 306 -17.05 11.20 14.59
C ILE A 306 -18.43 11.80 14.27
N ASN A 307 -19.51 11.31 14.88
CA ASN A 307 -20.88 11.78 14.62
C ASN A 307 -21.11 13.27 14.97
N GLU A 308 -20.31 13.86 15.86
CA GLU A 308 -20.39 15.28 16.15
C GLU A 308 -20.03 16.18 14.94
N TYR A 309 -19.25 15.63 13.99
CA TYR A 309 -18.80 16.31 12.79
C TYR A 309 -19.66 16.02 11.54
N LEU A 310 -20.66 15.13 11.63
CA LEU A 310 -21.55 14.75 10.51
C LEU A 310 -22.82 15.60 10.42
N ARG A 311 -22.71 16.91 10.61
CA ARG A 311 -23.88 17.83 10.63
C ARG A 311 -24.05 18.60 9.33
#